data_a67644a5cb3e5b0f1bf4abdd31e58c4e
#
_entry.id   a67644a5cb3e5b0f1bf4abdd31e58c4e
#
_cell.length_a   1.000
_cell.length_b   1.000
_cell.length_c   1.000
_cell.angle_alpha   90.00
_cell.angle_beta   90.00
_cell.angle_gamma   90.00
#
_symmetry.space_group_name_H-M   'P 1'
#
loop_
_entity.id
_entity.type
_entity.pdbx_description
1 polymer ?
#
loop_
_entity_poly.entity_id
_entity_poly.type
_entity_poly.pdbx_seq_one_letter_code
_entity_poly.pdbx_strand_id
1 'polypeptide(L)'
;MLRIAIQAKGRLNEDTMALLADAGIDVAQSKRKLIARAKGFPIEVLYLRDDDIPQAVHMGVADVGIVGLNEVAERGMAVDEVMRLGFGACRISLAIPREVDYPGLQWFEDRTVATSYPHVLRQFFADKGIHADIHEIAGSVEIAPAVGMADAIFDIVSSGGTLVQNGLREVEEVFYSEAALIARQGLDDDKLADIEKLKFRFNSIVNSRGYKYVLMNIPTALVDQAVQIVPAMRSPTILPLAAEGWCSMHVVIAEDVLWEKVERLKELGAEGILVLNLENMIP
;
A
#
# COMPACT_ATOMS: atom_id res chain seq x y z
N MET A 1 -21.55 1.16 15.47
CA MET A 1 -21.35 1.06 14.00
C MET A 1 -20.37 2.12 13.59
N LEU A 2 -19.28 1.72 12.94
CA LEU A 2 -18.25 2.64 12.43
C LEU A 2 -18.67 3.27 11.10
N ARG A 3 -18.21 4.51 10.85
CA ARG A 3 -18.22 5.13 9.53
C ARG A 3 -16.80 5.14 8.98
N ILE A 4 -16.64 4.56 7.79
CA ILE A 4 -15.36 4.54 7.08
C ILE A 4 -15.44 5.39 5.81
N ALA A 5 -14.54 6.37 5.69
CA ALA A 5 -14.39 7.17 4.47
C ALA A 5 -13.38 6.50 3.53
N ILE A 6 -13.75 6.33 2.27
CA ILE A 6 -12.88 5.78 1.23
C ILE A 6 -12.97 6.61 -0.04
N GLN A 7 -11.98 6.52 -0.91
CA GLN A 7 -11.99 7.19 -2.20
C GLN A 7 -13.20 6.71 -3.05
N ALA A 8 -13.88 7.65 -3.72
CA ALA A 8 -15.10 7.32 -4.48
C ALA A 8 -14.86 6.54 -5.77
N LYS A 9 -13.68 6.69 -6.40
CA LYS A 9 -13.30 6.06 -7.66
C LYS A 9 -11.78 6.11 -7.85
N GLY A 10 -11.26 5.24 -8.71
CA GLY A 10 -9.83 5.15 -9.02
C GLY A 10 -9.19 3.95 -8.35
N ARG A 11 -7.87 3.79 -8.55
CA ARG A 11 -7.12 2.61 -8.12
C ARG A 11 -7.19 2.38 -6.61
N LEU A 12 -7.06 3.43 -5.81
CA LEU A 12 -7.16 3.32 -4.36
C LEU A 12 -8.54 2.79 -3.91
N ASN A 13 -9.62 3.20 -4.60
CA ASN A 13 -10.96 2.65 -4.34
C ASN A 13 -11.04 1.16 -4.69
N GLU A 14 -10.50 0.75 -5.85
CA GLU A 14 -10.51 -0.64 -6.31
C GLU A 14 -9.78 -1.55 -5.31
N ASP A 15 -8.58 -1.16 -4.91
CA ASP A 15 -7.76 -1.91 -3.93
C ASP A 15 -8.42 -1.94 -2.54
N THR A 16 -9.05 -0.84 -2.12
CA THR A 16 -9.81 -0.76 -0.85
C THR A 16 -11.01 -1.67 -0.87
N MET A 17 -11.77 -1.68 -1.96
CA MET A 17 -12.95 -2.55 -2.09
C MET A 17 -12.57 -4.03 -2.13
N ALA A 18 -11.43 -4.37 -2.76
CA ALA A 18 -10.88 -5.72 -2.72
C ALA A 18 -10.49 -6.12 -1.28
N LEU A 19 -9.77 -5.25 -0.56
CA LEU A 19 -9.41 -5.49 0.85
C LEU A 19 -10.64 -5.71 1.73
N LEU A 20 -11.70 -4.91 1.57
CA LEU A 20 -12.96 -5.07 2.30
C LEU A 20 -13.62 -6.41 1.99
N ALA A 21 -13.69 -6.79 0.71
CA ALA A 21 -14.25 -8.07 0.28
C ALA A 21 -13.47 -9.27 0.86
N ASP A 22 -12.13 -9.24 0.77
CA ASP A 22 -11.24 -10.25 1.33
C ASP A 22 -11.38 -10.37 2.87
N ALA A 23 -11.68 -9.23 3.55
CA ALA A 23 -11.98 -9.19 4.99
C ALA A 23 -13.40 -9.71 5.35
N GLY A 24 -14.16 -10.22 4.37
CA GLY A 24 -15.56 -10.67 4.55
C GLY A 24 -16.54 -9.52 4.80
N ILE A 25 -16.24 -8.33 4.26
CA ILE A 25 -17.05 -7.12 4.38
C ILE A 25 -17.62 -6.79 2.99
N ASP A 26 -18.87 -7.24 2.77
CA ASP A 26 -19.54 -7.04 1.49
C ASP A 26 -20.24 -5.68 1.46
N VAL A 27 -19.76 -4.81 0.58
CA VAL A 27 -20.29 -3.46 0.36
C VAL A 27 -21.02 -3.42 -0.98
N ALA A 28 -22.33 -3.23 -0.93
CA ALA A 28 -23.15 -3.14 -2.13
C ALA A 28 -22.71 -1.95 -3.00
N GLN A 29 -22.08 -2.26 -4.14
CA GLN A 29 -21.66 -1.26 -5.10
C GLN A 29 -22.88 -0.61 -5.75
N SER A 30 -22.98 0.71 -5.69
CA SER A 30 -23.98 1.50 -6.41
C SER A 30 -23.34 2.76 -6.95
N LYS A 31 -23.28 2.87 -8.27
CA LYS A 31 -22.67 4.04 -8.98
C LYS A 31 -23.22 5.42 -8.60
N ARG A 32 -24.32 5.48 -7.83
CA ARG A 32 -25.01 6.75 -7.46
C ARG A 32 -25.11 6.99 -5.96
N LYS A 33 -24.68 6.06 -5.11
CA LYS A 33 -24.78 6.22 -3.65
C LYS A 33 -23.45 6.68 -3.11
N LEU A 34 -23.46 7.81 -2.39
CA LEU A 34 -22.30 8.32 -1.65
C LEU A 34 -22.16 7.67 -0.27
N ILE A 35 -23.15 6.89 0.15
CA ILE A 35 -23.17 6.19 1.43
C ILE A 35 -23.71 4.77 1.19
N ALA A 36 -23.03 3.76 1.72
CA ALA A 36 -23.43 2.37 1.64
C ALA A 36 -23.22 1.65 2.98
N ARG A 37 -24.16 0.78 3.37
CA ARG A 37 -23.97 -0.11 4.52
C ARG A 37 -23.35 -1.42 4.05
N ALA A 38 -22.38 -1.90 4.81
CA ALA A 38 -21.78 -3.20 4.55
C ALA A 38 -22.55 -4.34 5.22
N LYS A 39 -22.36 -5.54 4.68
CA LYS A 39 -22.73 -6.81 5.34
C LYS A 39 -21.47 -7.47 5.88
N GLY A 40 -21.59 -8.33 6.87
CA GLY A 40 -20.46 -9.07 7.47
C GLY A 40 -19.66 -8.31 8.51
N PHE A 41 -19.81 -6.97 8.57
CA PHE A 41 -19.21 -6.12 9.60
C PHE A 41 -20.07 -4.84 9.78
N PRO A 42 -20.20 -4.28 11.01
CA PRO A 42 -21.08 -3.14 11.28
C PRO A 42 -20.46 -1.80 10.86
N ILE A 43 -20.22 -1.61 9.57
CA ILE A 43 -19.70 -0.35 9.02
C ILE A 43 -20.65 0.29 8.00
N GLU A 44 -20.59 1.59 7.93
CA GLU A 44 -21.18 2.44 6.90
C GLU A 44 -20.02 3.10 6.11
N VAL A 45 -20.02 2.91 4.81
CA VAL A 45 -18.96 3.40 3.90
C VAL A 45 -19.39 4.73 3.31
N LEU A 46 -18.53 5.75 3.43
CA LEU A 46 -18.69 7.06 2.80
C LEU A 46 -17.72 7.16 1.62
N TYR A 47 -18.24 7.47 0.42
CA TYR A 47 -17.45 7.66 -0.78
C TYR A 47 -17.13 9.14 -0.97
N LEU A 48 -15.87 9.52 -0.79
CA LEU A 48 -15.37 10.90 -0.85
C LEU A 48 -14.27 11.04 -1.90
N ARG A 49 -13.81 12.26 -2.12
CA ARG A 49 -12.52 12.49 -2.77
C ARG A 49 -11.41 12.14 -1.78
N ASP A 50 -10.29 11.67 -2.30
CA ASP A 50 -9.12 11.31 -1.48
C ASP A 50 -8.64 12.47 -0.61
N ASP A 51 -8.54 13.65 -1.18
CA ASP A 51 -8.14 14.89 -0.51
C ASP A 51 -9.10 15.37 0.59
N ASP A 52 -10.37 14.92 0.58
CA ASP A 52 -11.38 15.25 1.59
C ASP A 52 -11.39 14.25 2.77
N ILE A 53 -10.80 13.05 2.61
CA ILE A 53 -10.87 11.98 3.62
C ILE A 53 -10.21 12.37 4.95
N PRO A 54 -8.98 12.93 5.00
CA PRO A 54 -8.36 13.32 6.27
C PRO A 54 -9.20 14.35 7.04
N GLN A 55 -9.78 15.31 6.35
CA GLN A 55 -10.65 16.31 6.95
C GLN A 55 -11.95 15.69 7.48
N ALA A 56 -12.59 14.79 6.72
CA ALA A 56 -13.81 14.12 7.13
C ALA A 56 -13.60 13.28 8.41
N VAL A 57 -12.45 12.61 8.52
CA VAL A 57 -12.06 11.86 9.72
C VAL A 57 -11.79 12.82 10.88
N HIS A 58 -10.99 13.85 10.68
CA HIS A 58 -10.66 14.83 11.71
C HIS A 58 -11.93 15.49 12.30
N MET A 59 -12.87 15.88 11.45
CA MET A 59 -14.14 16.51 11.86
C MET A 59 -15.17 15.55 12.45
N GLY A 60 -14.92 14.23 12.42
CA GLY A 60 -15.85 13.20 12.94
C GLY A 60 -17.04 12.91 12.03
N VAL A 61 -16.99 13.30 10.75
CA VAL A 61 -17.94 12.86 9.72
C VAL A 61 -17.78 11.38 9.47
N ALA A 62 -16.52 10.90 9.48
CA ALA A 62 -16.15 9.50 9.52
C ALA A 62 -15.33 9.21 10.80
N ASP A 63 -15.42 7.98 11.29
CA ASP A 63 -14.62 7.52 12.44
C ASP A 63 -13.22 7.10 12.00
N VAL A 64 -13.15 6.48 10.82
CA VAL A 64 -11.92 6.02 10.18
C VAL A 64 -11.93 6.36 8.69
N GLY A 65 -10.75 6.31 8.06
CA GLY A 65 -10.62 6.53 6.63
C GLY A 65 -9.54 5.63 6.03
N ILE A 66 -9.67 5.27 4.75
CA ILE A 66 -8.58 4.67 3.97
C ILE A 66 -8.15 5.68 2.93
N VAL A 67 -6.89 6.10 3.02
CA VAL A 67 -6.33 7.19 2.20
C VAL A 67 -4.82 7.03 2.07
N GLY A 68 -4.21 7.62 1.06
CA GLY A 68 -2.76 7.70 0.95
C GLY A 68 -2.15 8.61 2.02
N LEU A 69 -1.01 8.22 2.59
CA LEU A 69 -0.29 9.02 3.58
C LEU A 69 0.14 10.39 3.02
N ASN A 70 0.28 10.51 1.70
CA ASN A 70 0.51 11.79 1.02
C ASN A 70 -0.60 12.81 1.30
N GLU A 71 -1.88 12.39 1.26
CA GLU A 71 -3.01 13.27 1.56
C GLU A 71 -3.06 13.65 3.05
N VAL A 72 -2.72 12.71 3.93
CA VAL A 72 -2.62 12.98 5.37
C VAL A 72 -1.54 14.04 5.64
N ALA A 73 -0.37 13.88 5.03
CA ALA A 73 0.74 14.82 5.18
C ALA A 73 0.41 16.19 4.59
N GLU A 74 -0.19 16.24 3.40
CA GLU A 74 -0.54 17.50 2.73
C GLU A 74 -1.61 18.26 3.52
N ARG A 75 -2.62 17.58 4.04
CA ARG A 75 -3.71 18.22 4.79
C ARG A 75 -3.32 18.61 6.20
N GLY A 76 -2.30 17.96 6.80
CA GLY A 76 -1.82 18.28 8.15
C GLY A 76 -2.88 18.14 9.25
N MET A 77 -3.93 17.32 9.02
CA MET A 77 -5.03 17.14 9.98
C MET A 77 -4.61 16.22 11.11
N ALA A 78 -5.10 16.50 12.32
CA ALA A 78 -4.87 15.67 13.50
C ALA A 78 -5.72 14.40 13.42
N VAL A 79 -5.13 13.35 12.88
CA VAL A 79 -5.66 11.97 12.77
C VAL A 79 -4.59 10.97 13.20
N ASP A 80 -5.00 9.79 13.64
CA ASP A 80 -4.08 8.73 14.05
C ASP A 80 -3.89 7.75 12.88
N GLU A 81 -2.63 7.43 12.53
CA GLU A 81 -2.31 6.32 11.63
C GLU A 81 -2.50 5.00 12.40
N VAL A 82 -3.49 4.21 12.02
CA VAL A 82 -3.84 2.95 12.69
C VAL A 82 -3.03 1.79 12.13
N MET A 83 -2.93 1.70 10.79
CA MET A 83 -2.11 0.70 10.10
C MET A 83 -1.88 1.05 8.63
N ARG A 84 -0.79 0.57 8.08
CA ARG A 84 -0.49 0.59 6.65
C ARG A 84 -1.08 -0.63 5.98
N LEU A 85 -1.56 -0.46 4.75
CA LEU A 85 -2.38 -1.49 4.08
C LEU A 85 -1.62 -2.26 2.98
N GLY A 86 -0.37 -1.87 2.68
CA GLY A 86 0.51 -2.55 1.73
C GLY A 86 0.06 -2.48 0.27
N PHE A 87 -0.66 -1.42 -0.10
CA PHE A 87 -1.01 -1.10 -1.49
C PHE A 87 -1.02 0.42 -1.73
N GLY A 88 -1.14 0.83 -3.00
CA GLY A 88 -1.13 2.24 -3.36
C GLY A 88 0.21 2.93 -3.10
N ALA A 89 1.31 2.16 -3.05
CA ALA A 89 2.65 2.69 -2.82
C ALA A 89 3.04 3.68 -3.92
N CYS A 90 3.50 4.84 -3.49
CA CYS A 90 4.03 5.89 -4.35
C CYS A 90 5.03 6.74 -3.57
N ARG A 91 5.70 7.65 -4.26
CA ARG A 91 6.52 8.68 -3.64
C ARG A 91 6.13 10.04 -4.18
N ILE A 92 6.37 11.09 -3.44
CA ILE A 92 6.29 12.45 -3.95
C ILE A 92 7.71 12.94 -4.13
N SER A 93 8.01 13.40 -5.34
CA SER A 93 9.38 13.70 -5.74
C SER A 93 9.48 15.01 -6.48
N LEU A 94 10.64 15.67 -6.37
CA LEU A 94 11.02 16.76 -7.22
C LEU A 94 11.52 16.22 -8.55
N ALA A 95 11.04 16.81 -9.64
CA ALA A 95 11.45 16.48 -10.99
C ALA A 95 11.69 17.76 -11.81
N ILE A 96 12.69 17.69 -12.70
CA ILE A 96 13.13 18.79 -13.55
C ILE A 96 13.14 18.33 -15.02
N PRO A 97 13.19 19.25 -16.01
CA PRO A 97 13.44 18.91 -17.41
C PRO A 97 14.74 18.11 -17.56
N ARG A 98 14.73 17.10 -18.44
CA ARG A 98 15.86 16.15 -18.58
C ARG A 98 17.17 16.79 -19.00
N GLU A 99 17.09 17.82 -19.83
CA GLU A 99 18.22 18.56 -20.39
C GLU A 99 18.87 19.53 -19.40
N VAL A 100 18.20 19.79 -18.27
CA VAL A 100 18.71 20.68 -17.22
C VAL A 100 19.76 19.93 -16.38
N ASP A 101 20.91 20.53 -16.16
CA ASP A 101 21.90 20.01 -15.23
C ASP A 101 21.45 20.19 -13.78
N TYR A 102 21.64 19.16 -12.95
CA TYR A 102 21.22 19.16 -11.55
C TYR A 102 22.43 18.95 -10.62
N PRO A 103 22.99 20.03 -10.09
CA PRO A 103 24.15 19.95 -9.18
C PRO A 103 23.77 19.59 -7.74
N GLY A 104 22.48 19.47 -7.42
CA GLY A 104 21.96 19.20 -6.09
C GLY A 104 20.85 20.16 -5.68
N LEU A 105 20.38 20.01 -4.45
CA LEU A 105 19.16 20.64 -3.92
C LEU A 105 19.16 22.17 -3.99
N GLN A 106 20.34 22.82 -3.89
CA GLN A 106 20.50 24.27 -4.02
C GLN A 106 20.08 24.80 -5.41
N TRP A 107 19.90 23.91 -6.39
CA TRP A 107 19.38 24.29 -7.70
C TRP A 107 17.97 24.90 -7.62
N PHE A 108 17.18 24.55 -6.59
CA PHE A 108 15.82 25.05 -6.41
C PHE A 108 15.75 26.47 -5.82
N GLU A 109 16.87 27.04 -5.33
CA GLU A 109 16.89 28.40 -4.80
C GLU A 109 16.42 29.39 -5.87
N ASP A 110 15.48 30.29 -5.50
CA ASP A 110 14.85 31.30 -6.35
C ASP A 110 14.16 30.76 -7.62
N ARG A 111 13.80 29.44 -7.64
CA ARG A 111 13.09 28.84 -8.78
C ARG A 111 11.62 28.60 -8.46
N THR A 112 10.83 28.49 -9.55
CA THR A 112 9.41 28.20 -9.47
C THR A 112 9.16 26.69 -9.55
N VAL A 113 8.42 26.12 -8.57
CA VAL A 113 8.06 24.70 -8.53
C VAL A 113 6.54 24.55 -8.53
N ALA A 114 6.00 23.88 -9.53
CA ALA A 114 4.58 23.57 -9.61
C ALA A 114 4.25 22.29 -8.84
N THR A 115 3.15 22.27 -8.09
CA THR A 115 2.79 21.12 -7.25
C THR A 115 1.31 21.07 -6.89
N SER A 116 0.78 19.85 -6.66
CA SER A 116 -0.48 19.61 -5.96
C SER A 116 -0.28 19.37 -4.44
N TYR A 117 0.98 19.42 -3.96
CA TYR A 117 1.37 19.15 -2.57
C TYR A 117 2.18 20.33 -1.98
N PRO A 118 1.59 21.55 -1.95
CA PRO A 118 2.32 22.75 -1.52
C PRO A 118 2.72 22.73 -0.04
N HIS A 119 1.95 22.07 0.84
CA HIS A 119 2.28 22.01 2.26
C HIS A 119 3.52 21.14 2.51
N VAL A 120 3.54 19.94 1.96
CA VAL A 120 4.68 19.02 2.09
C VAL A 120 5.94 19.65 1.49
N LEU A 121 5.83 20.30 0.33
CA LEU A 121 6.98 20.93 -0.32
C LEU A 121 7.53 22.12 0.49
N ARG A 122 6.66 22.99 1.03
CA ARG A 122 7.07 24.11 1.89
C ARG A 122 7.83 23.64 3.12
N GLN A 123 7.32 22.57 3.76
CA GLN A 123 7.99 22.00 4.92
C GLN A 123 9.37 21.45 4.55
N PHE A 124 9.45 20.68 3.46
CA PHE A 124 10.72 20.13 2.98
C PHE A 124 11.75 21.20 2.67
N PHE A 125 11.39 22.25 1.93
CA PHE A 125 12.30 23.33 1.60
C PHE A 125 12.70 24.14 2.85
N ALA A 126 11.78 24.39 3.77
CA ALA A 126 12.09 25.06 5.03
C ALA A 126 13.13 24.27 5.85
N ASP A 127 12.98 22.94 5.96
CA ASP A 127 13.92 22.08 6.66
C ASP A 127 15.32 22.04 6.01
N LYS A 128 15.39 22.33 4.69
CA LYS A 128 16.64 22.37 3.92
C LYS A 128 17.21 23.79 3.77
N GLY A 129 16.50 24.81 4.23
CA GLY A 129 16.88 26.20 4.11
C GLY A 129 16.88 26.69 2.66
N ILE A 130 15.93 26.24 1.83
CA ILE A 130 15.76 26.61 0.42
C ILE A 130 14.55 27.54 0.29
N HIS A 131 14.71 28.62 -0.49
CA HIS A 131 13.64 29.53 -0.84
C HIS A 131 13.27 29.34 -2.31
N ALA A 132 12.09 28.80 -2.56
CA ALA A 132 11.54 28.59 -3.89
C ALA A 132 10.13 29.19 -3.98
N ASP A 133 9.73 29.59 -5.18
CA ASP A 133 8.37 30.03 -5.44
C ASP A 133 7.49 28.81 -5.75
N ILE A 134 6.46 28.58 -4.94
CA ILE A 134 5.64 27.39 -5.01
C ILE A 134 4.28 27.73 -5.64
N HIS A 135 4.06 27.22 -6.86
CA HIS A 135 2.83 27.39 -7.61
C HIS A 135 1.92 26.16 -7.41
N GLU A 136 0.80 26.37 -6.74
CA GLU A 136 -0.22 25.34 -6.54
C GLU A 136 -1.03 25.10 -7.82
N ILE A 137 -1.07 23.83 -8.29
CA ILE A 137 -1.84 23.40 -9.45
C ILE A 137 -2.64 22.14 -9.09
N ALA A 138 -3.95 22.16 -9.36
CA ALA A 138 -4.88 21.08 -8.97
C ALA A 138 -4.83 19.81 -9.86
N GLY A 139 -3.86 19.68 -10.76
CA GLY A 139 -3.69 18.51 -11.64
C GLY A 139 -2.89 18.83 -12.89
N SER A 140 -2.43 17.79 -13.60
CA SER A 140 -1.56 17.91 -14.78
C SER A 140 -0.30 18.73 -14.50
N VAL A 141 0.28 18.54 -13.33
CA VAL A 141 1.45 19.28 -12.86
C VAL A 141 2.66 19.07 -13.77
N GLU A 142 2.76 17.88 -14.37
CA GLU A 142 3.84 17.45 -15.26
C GLU A 142 4.02 18.28 -16.52
N ILE A 143 2.99 19.03 -16.95
CA ILE A 143 3.10 19.89 -18.12
C ILE A 143 3.65 21.30 -17.80
N ALA A 144 3.69 21.69 -16.52
CA ALA A 144 4.01 23.05 -16.13
C ALA A 144 5.39 23.54 -16.65
N PRO A 145 6.47 22.76 -16.63
CA PRO A 145 7.74 23.21 -17.21
C PRO A 145 7.68 23.38 -18.74
N ALA A 146 7.00 22.50 -19.43
CA ALA A 146 6.92 22.55 -20.90
C ALA A 146 6.17 23.79 -21.42
N VAL A 147 5.23 24.33 -20.62
CA VAL A 147 4.47 25.55 -20.97
C VAL A 147 5.03 26.82 -20.32
N GLY A 148 6.16 26.72 -19.62
CA GLY A 148 6.84 27.87 -19.00
C GLY A 148 6.13 28.40 -17.74
N MET A 149 5.33 27.60 -17.05
CA MET A 149 4.68 27.96 -15.81
C MET A 149 5.55 27.74 -14.56
N ALA A 150 6.54 26.85 -14.67
CA ALA A 150 7.48 26.53 -13.58
C ALA A 150 8.78 25.99 -14.14
N ASP A 151 9.85 26.05 -13.34
CA ASP A 151 11.16 25.46 -13.66
C ASP A 151 11.19 23.96 -13.36
N ALA A 152 10.39 23.54 -12.39
CA ALA A 152 10.35 22.17 -11.86
C ALA A 152 8.95 21.80 -11.39
N ILE A 153 8.78 20.54 -11.06
CA ILE A 153 7.56 20.04 -10.43
C ILE A 153 7.87 19.27 -9.16
N PHE A 154 6.88 19.21 -8.29
CA PHE A 154 6.84 18.32 -7.13
C PHE A 154 5.50 17.57 -7.16
N ASP A 155 5.52 16.27 -7.45
CA ASP A 155 4.29 15.51 -7.66
C ASP A 155 4.48 14.01 -7.35
N ILE A 156 3.36 13.28 -7.35
CA ILE A 156 3.34 11.83 -7.15
C ILE A 156 4.05 11.12 -8.30
N VAL A 157 4.96 10.23 -7.92
CA VAL A 157 5.65 9.32 -8.82
C VAL A 157 5.41 7.88 -8.36
N SER A 158 4.74 7.08 -9.19
CA SER A 158 4.63 5.64 -8.95
C SER A 158 5.68 4.87 -9.75
N SER A 159 5.57 4.83 -11.08
CA SER A 159 6.54 4.17 -11.96
C SER A 159 7.48 5.14 -12.70
N GLY A 160 7.21 6.44 -12.63
CA GLY A 160 7.96 7.47 -13.36
C GLY A 160 7.63 7.58 -14.85
N GLY A 161 6.73 6.75 -15.38
CA GLY A 161 6.38 6.76 -16.80
C GLY A 161 5.84 8.11 -17.29
N THR A 162 4.99 8.76 -16.51
CA THR A 162 4.42 10.09 -16.82
C THR A 162 5.51 11.16 -16.91
N LEU A 163 6.48 11.16 -15.98
CA LEU A 163 7.62 12.09 -16.02
C LEU A 163 8.42 11.93 -17.32
N VAL A 164 8.73 10.69 -17.65
CA VAL A 164 9.48 10.36 -18.86
C VAL A 164 8.78 10.84 -20.14
N GLN A 165 7.46 10.64 -20.24
CA GLN A 165 6.64 11.06 -21.37
C GLN A 165 6.59 12.60 -21.51
N ASN A 166 6.69 13.34 -20.41
CA ASN A 166 6.68 14.80 -20.42
C ASN A 166 8.09 15.42 -20.41
N GLY A 167 9.14 14.63 -20.72
CA GLY A 167 10.52 15.14 -20.81
C GLY A 167 11.14 15.49 -19.47
N LEU A 168 10.60 14.98 -18.37
CA LEU A 168 11.08 15.22 -17.02
C LEU A 168 11.94 14.05 -16.51
N ARG A 169 12.78 14.34 -15.53
CA ARG A 169 13.49 13.35 -14.71
C ARG A 169 13.35 13.66 -13.22
N GLU A 170 13.14 12.63 -12.44
CA GLU A 170 13.15 12.68 -10.99
C GLU A 170 14.58 12.98 -10.49
N VAL A 171 14.69 13.86 -9.50
CA VAL A 171 15.98 14.28 -8.92
C VAL A 171 16.04 14.10 -7.41
N GLU A 172 14.93 14.27 -6.69
CA GLU A 172 14.86 14.09 -5.23
C GLU A 172 13.57 13.40 -4.84
N GLU A 173 13.67 12.30 -4.12
CA GLU A 173 12.54 11.67 -3.45
C GLU A 173 12.35 12.30 -2.07
N VAL A 174 11.18 12.89 -1.82
CA VAL A 174 10.92 13.68 -0.62
C VAL A 174 10.03 12.94 0.38
N PHE A 175 9.02 12.26 -0.11
CA PHE A 175 8.04 11.62 0.74
C PHE A 175 7.59 10.27 0.16
N TYR A 176 7.68 9.21 0.95
CA TYR A 176 7.11 7.91 0.60
C TYR A 176 5.70 7.78 1.13
N SER A 177 4.76 7.33 0.30
CA SER A 177 3.37 7.15 0.65
C SER A 177 2.86 5.76 0.24
N GLU A 178 1.94 5.27 1.03
CA GLU A 178 1.09 4.12 0.74
C GLU A 178 -0.29 4.32 1.36
N ALA A 179 -1.24 3.47 1.01
CA ALA A 179 -2.57 3.48 1.63
C ALA A 179 -2.47 3.14 3.11
N ALA A 180 -3.15 3.92 3.94
CA ALA A 180 -3.25 3.70 5.38
C ALA A 180 -4.70 3.76 5.86
N LEU A 181 -5.01 2.99 6.89
CA LEU A 181 -6.18 3.18 7.72
C LEU A 181 -5.85 4.27 8.74
N ILE A 182 -6.58 5.36 8.70
CA ILE A 182 -6.49 6.45 9.67
C ILE A 182 -7.74 6.50 10.54
N ALA A 183 -7.63 7.02 11.76
CA ALA A 183 -8.74 7.16 12.70
C ALA A 183 -8.82 8.56 13.28
N ARG A 184 -10.02 8.96 13.67
CA ARG A 184 -10.26 10.16 14.44
C ARG A 184 -9.71 9.99 15.86
N GLN A 185 -9.10 11.05 16.39
CA GLN A 185 -8.66 11.07 17.77
C GLN A 185 -9.86 11.14 18.76
N GLY A 186 -9.72 10.51 19.91
CA GLY A 186 -10.72 10.59 20.98
C GLY A 186 -12.00 9.81 20.70
N LEU A 187 -11.93 8.68 19.98
CA LEU A 187 -13.05 7.75 19.81
C LEU A 187 -13.40 7.07 21.15
N ASP A 188 -14.68 6.69 21.29
CA ASP A 188 -15.17 5.88 22.40
C ASP A 188 -14.66 4.42 22.35
N ASP A 189 -14.69 3.72 23.48
CA ASP A 189 -14.16 2.37 23.63
C ASP A 189 -14.86 1.36 22.69
N ASP A 190 -16.15 1.50 22.42
CA ASP A 190 -16.88 0.62 21.51
C ASP A 190 -16.37 0.74 20.07
N LYS A 191 -16.08 1.95 19.63
CA LYS A 191 -15.51 2.20 18.29
C LYS A 191 -14.07 1.74 18.20
N LEU A 192 -13.26 1.97 19.24
CA LEU A 192 -11.90 1.45 19.33
C LEU A 192 -11.89 -0.08 19.24
N ALA A 193 -12.78 -0.77 19.94
CA ALA A 193 -12.93 -2.21 19.87
C ALA A 193 -13.33 -2.70 18.46
N ASP A 194 -14.19 -1.98 17.76
CA ASP A 194 -14.54 -2.29 16.37
C ASP A 194 -13.38 -2.03 15.41
N ILE A 195 -12.58 -0.98 15.63
CA ILE A 195 -11.35 -0.72 14.86
C ILE A 195 -10.34 -1.86 15.05
N GLU A 196 -10.12 -2.35 16.26
CA GLU A 196 -9.21 -3.48 16.51
C GLU A 196 -9.67 -4.77 15.82
N LYS A 197 -10.98 -5.06 15.76
CA LYS A 197 -11.51 -6.18 14.98
C LYS A 197 -11.28 -5.99 13.46
N LEU A 198 -11.47 -4.77 12.96
CA LEU A 198 -11.23 -4.45 11.55
C LEU A 198 -9.74 -4.60 11.21
N LYS A 199 -8.87 -4.06 12.04
CA LYS A 199 -7.42 -4.16 11.95
C LYS A 199 -6.93 -5.62 11.98
N PHE A 200 -7.52 -6.47 12.84
CA PHE A 200 -7.22 -7.90 12.87
C PHE A 200 -7.52 -8.58 11.53
N ARG A 201 -8.67 -8.29 10.91
CA ARG A 201 -9.04 -8.82 9.59
C ARG A 201 -8.10 -8.32 8.49
N PHE A 202 -7.81 -7.03 8.47
CA PHE A 202 -6.90 -6.44 7.49
C PHE A 202 -5.48 -6.98 7.64
N ASN A 203 -4.98 -7.11 8.86
CA ASN A 203 -3.68 -7.71 9.13
C ASN A 203 -3.57 -9.14 8.60
N SER A 204 -4.63 -9.95 8.74
CA SER A 204 -4.59 -11.33 8.22
C SER A 204 -4.44 -11.40 6.70
N ILE A 205 -4.98 -10.41 5.98
CA ILE A 205 -4.85 -10.28 4.53
C ILE A 205 -3.49 -9.70 4.15
N VAL A 206 -3.06 -8.62 4.81
CA VAL A 206 -1.75 -7.99 4.55
C VAL A 206 -0.63 -8.98 4.80
N ASN A 207 -0.71 -9.76 5.89
CA ASN A 207 0.28 -10.78 6.25
C ASN A 207 0.31 -11.95 5.25
N SER A 208 -0.79 -12.27 4.57
CA SER A 208 -0.82 -13.34 3.57
C SER A 208 -0.18 -12.93 2.25
N ARG A 209 -0.12 -11.63 1.97
CA ARG A 209 0.49 -11.10 0.74
C ARG A 209 1.98 -11.41 0.71
N GLY A 210 2.47 -11.84 -0.43
CA GLY A 210 3.87 -12.23 -0.59
C GLY A 210 4.22 -13.60 -0.01
N TYR A 211 3.20 -14.42 0.38
CA TYR A 211 3.40 -15.81 0.80
C TYR A 211 2.55 -16.77 -0.01
N LYS A 212 3.08 -17.99 -0.18
CA LYS A 212 2.39 -19.12 -0.83
C LYS A 212 2.37 -20.31 0.10
N TYR A 213 1.29 -21.07 0.04
CA TYR A 213 1.21 -22.37 0.66
C TYR A 213 1.66 -23.42 -0.34
N VAL A 214 2.74 -24.13 -0.03
CA VAL A 214 3.33 -25.14 -0.89
C VAL A 214 3.19 -26.50 -0.24
N LEU A 215 2.65 -27.44 -0.97
CA LEU A 215 2.64 -28.85 -0.59
C LEU A 215 3.34 -29.68 -1.66
N MET A 216 4.01 -30.74 -1.23
CA MET A 216 4.77 -31.63 -2.10
C MET A 216 4.83 -33.04 -1.53
N ASN A 217 5.01 -34.02 -2.39
CA ASN A 217 5.36 -35.36 -1.98
C ASN A 217 6.88 -35.55 -2.02
N ILE A 218 7.45 -36.14 -0.98
CA ILE A 218 8.90 -36.34 -0.87
C ILE A 218 9.21 -37.68 -0.19
N PRO A 219 10.31 -38.37 -0.55
CA PRO A 219 10.80 -39.52 0.21
C PRO A 219 11.04 -39.12 1.66
N THR A 220 10.52 -39.92 2.60
CA THR A 220 10.62 -39.61 4.05
C THR A 220 12.07 -39.42 4.52
N ALA A 221 13.02 -40.16 3.90
CA ALA A 221 14.44 -40.08 4.21
C ALA A 221 15.07 -38.70 3.83
N LEU A 222 14.41 -37.91 2.97
CA LEU A 222 14.91 -36.60 2.50
C LEU A 222 14.26 -35.41 3.20
N VAL A 223 13.35 -35.63 4.14
CA VAL A 223 12.61 -34.55 4.85
C VAL A 223 13.58 -33.61 5.52
N ASP A 224 14.59 -34.09 6.25
CA ASP A 224 15.53 -33.20 6.95
C ASP A 224 16.31 -32.28 5.99
N GLN A 225 16.64 -32.78 4.81
CA GLN A 225 17.30 -31.99 3.77
C GLN A 225 16.33 -30.95 3.16
N ALA A 226 15.07 -31.32 2.95
CA ALA A 226 14.05 -30.42 2.47
C ALA A 226 13.77 -29.27 3.48
N VAL A 227 13.77 -29.55 4.77
CA VAL A 227 13.64 -28.56 5.83
C VAL A 227 14.76 -27.52 5.81
N GLN A 228 15.98 -27.92 5.45
CA GLN A 228 17.10 -26.98 5.29
C GLN A 228 16.92 -26.04 4.08
N ILE A 229 16.20 -26.49 3.04
CA ILE A 229 15.92 -25.67 1.86
C ILE A 229 14.80 -24.66 2.18
N VAL A 230 13.75 -25.12 2.85
CA VAL A 230 12.56 -24.33 3.20
C VAL A 230 12.32 -24.38 4.70
N PRO A 231 12.96 -23.50 5.48
CA PRO A 231 12.61 -23.34 6.88
C PRO A 231 11.18 -22.82 6.96
N ALA A 232 10.26 -23.65 7.46
CA ALA A 232 8.90 -23.25 7.70
C ALA A 232 8.82 -22.24 8.84
N MET A 233 7.70 -21.51 8.99
CA MET A 233 7.49 -20.50 10.05
C MET A 233 7.80 -21.06 11.47
N ARG A 234 7.50 -22.33 11.71
CA ARG A 234 7.88 -23.05 12.94
C ARG A 234 8.47 -24.40 12.61
N SER A 235 7.75 -25.24 11.87
CA SER A 235 8.18 -26.52 11.29
C SER A 235 7.24 -26.88 10.16
N PRO A 236 7.68 -27.67 9.15
CA PRO A 236 6.76 -28.16 8.12
C PRO A 236 5.76 -29.15 8.72
N THR A 237 4.58 -29.24 8.11
CA THR A 237 3.65 -30.32 8.40
C THR A 237 4.02 -31.53 7.56
N ILE A 238 4.21 -32.68 8.19
CA ILE A 238 4.57 -33.94 7.51
C ILE A 238 3.42 -34.92 7.69
N LEU A 239 2.89 -35.44 6.58
CA LEU A 239 1.82 -36.43 6.56
C LEU A 239 2.29 -37.68 5.81
N PRO A 240 2.17 -38.89 6.39
CA PRO A 240 2.52 -40.12 5.69
C PRO A 240 1.58 -40.32 4.48
N LEU A 241 2.14 -40.77 3.37
CA LEU A 241 1.37 -41.21 2.19
C LEU A 241 1.06 -42.73 2.26
N ALA A 242 0.08 -43.13 1.45
CA ALA A 242 -0.23 -44.56 1.29
C ALA A 242 0.94 -45.34 0.65
N ALA A 243 1.81 -44.66 -0.11
CA ALA A 243 3.04 -45.23 -0.64
C ALA A 243 4.09 -45.29 0.48
N GLU A 244 4.57 -46.50 0.76
CA GLU A 244 5.59 -46.73 1.79
C GLU A 244 6.87 -45.95 1.46
N GLY A 245 7.48 -45.31 2.49
CA GLY A 245 8.68 -44.49 2.35
C GLY A 245 8.47 -43.08 1.81
N TRP A 246 7.21 -42.66 1.58
CA TRP A 246 6.86 -41.33 1.10
C TRP A 246 5.99 -40.58 2.08
N CYS A 247 6.14 -39.26 2.09
CA CYS A 247 5.28 -38.34 2.87
C CYS A 247 4.91 -37.11 2.05
N SER A 248 3.84 -36.47 2.47
CA SER A 248 3.48 -35.11 2.00
C SER A 248 4.04 -34.08 2.98
N MET A 249 4.77 -33.12 2.47
CA MET A 249 5.35 -32.01 3.22
C MET A 249 4.64 -30.71 2.85
N HIS A 250 4.17 -29.95 3.86
CA HIS A 250 3.46 -28.70 3.66
C HIS A 250 4.21 -27.56 4.33
N VAL A 251 4.40 -26.45 3.61
CA VAL A 251 5.13 -25.28 4.10
C VAL A 251 4.53 -23.97 3.58
N VAL A 252 4.77 -22.88 4.28
CA VAL A 252 4.53 -21.54 3.79
C VAL A 252 5.87 -20.93 3.35
N ILE A 253 5.93 -20.43 2.12
CA ILE A 253 7.15 -19.88 1.51
C ILE A 253 6.88 -18.46 1.06
N ALA A 254 7.85 -17.55 1.29
CA ALA A 254 7.81 -16.21 0.73
C ALA A 254 7.94 -16.26 -0.80
N GLU A 255 7.14 -15.44 -1.49
CA GLU A 255 7.01 -15.51 -2.97
C GLU A 255 8.29 -15.08 -3.71
N ASP A 256 9.07 -14.18 -3.12
CA ASP A 256 10.33 -13.68 -3.67
C ASP A 256 11.42 -14.77 -3.82
N VAL A 257 11.38 -15.78 -2.97
CA VAL A 257 12.32 -16.91 -2.99
C VAL A 257 11.69 -18.22 -3.47
N LEU A 258 10.41 -18.19 -3.83
CA LEU A 258 9.62 -19.38 -4.13
C LEU A 258 10.26 -20.25 -5.22
N TRP A 259 10.59 -19.67 -6.36
CA TRP A 259 11.07 -20.43 -7.51
C TRP A 259 12.43 -21.08 -7.27
N GLU A 260 13.37 -20.35 -6.65
CA GLU A 260 14.66 -20.91 -6.23
C GLU A 260 14.48 -22.12 -5.29
N LYS A 261 13.58 -21.99 -4.32
CA LYS A 261 13.31 -23.05 -3.35
C LYS A 261 12.65 -24.27 -4.00
N VAL A 262 11.68 -24.04 -4.89
CA VAL A 262 10.94 -25.11 -5.58
C VAL A 262 11.87 -25.90 -6.53
N GLU A 263 12.77 -25.22 -7.24
CA GLU A 263 13.77 -25.89 -8.09
C GLU A 263 14.67 -26.83 -7.26
N ARG A 264 15.21 -26.32 -6.15
CA ARG A 264 16.05 -27.12 -5.24
C ARG A 264 15.32 -28.32 -4.62
N LEU A 265 14.02 -28.14 -4.26
CA LEU A 265 13.19 -29.23 -3.74
C LEU A 265 12.94 -30.30 -4.81
N LYS A 266 12.72 -29.90 -6.07
CA LYS A 266 12.56 -30.80 -7.19
C LYS A 266 13.84 -31.60 -7.48
N GLU A 267 15.00 -30.96 -7.46
CA GLU A 267 16.32 -31.59 -7.58
C GLU A 267 16.59 -32.61 -6.45
N LEU A 268 16.12 -32.30 -5.24
CA LEU A 268 16.20 -33.19 -4.08
C LEU A 268 15.32 -34.45 -4.23
N GLY A 269 14.32 -34.42 -5.12
CA GLY A 269 13.41 -35.55 -5.37
C GLY A 269 11.96 -35.30 -4.93
N ALA A 270 11.57 -34.05 -4.68
CA ALA A 270 10.17 -33.71 -4.43
C ALA A 270 9.35 -33.82 -5.72
N GLU A 271 8.14 -34.35 -5.59
CA GLU A 271 7.19 -34.57 -6.68
C GLU A 271 5.82 -34.01 -6.33
N GLY A 272 4.98 -33.78 -7.35
CA GLY A 272 3.61 -33.31 -7.13
C GLY A 272 3.53 -31.98 -6.37
N ILE A 273 4.46 -31.06 -6.67
CA ILE A 273 4.55 -29.77 -5.98
C ILE A 273 3.38 -28.89 -6.40
N LEU A 274 2.54 -28.49 -5.43
CA LEU A 274 1.43 -27.57 -5.63
C LEU A 274 1.69 -26.26 -4.87
N VAL A 275 1.43 -25.15 -5.55
CA VAL A 275 1.59 -23.80 -5.02
C VAL A 275 0.22 -23.12 -4.98
N LEU A 276 -0.24 -22.74 -3.79
CA LEU A 276 -1.54 -22.12 -3.59
C LEU A 276 -1.39 -20.71 -2.99
N ASN A 277 -2.28 -19.82 -3.40
CA ASN A 277 -2.38 -18.52 -2.77
C ASN A 277 -2.95 -18.65 -1.36
N LEU A 278 -2.49 -17.79 -0.47
CA LEU A 278 -3.10 -17.62 0.85
C LEU A 278 -4.07 -16.45 0.81
N GLU A 279 -5.31 -16.66 1.22
CA GLU A 279 -6.29 -15.58 1.37
C GLU A 279 -6.04 -14.82 2.67
N ASN A 280 -5.78 -15.54 3.76
CA ASN A 280 -5.56 -14.98 5.08
C ASN A 280 -4.41 -15.72 5.79
N MET A 281 -3.60 -14.98 6.53
CA MET A 281 -2.56 -15.53 7.40
C MET A 281 -2.57 -14.82 8.75
N ILE A 282 -2.81 -15.60 9.81
CA ILE A 282 -2.76 -15.14 11.20
C ILE A 282 -1.52 -15.76 11.81
N PRO A 283 -0.43 -14.99 12.01
CA PRO A 283 0.85 -15.48 12.54
C PRO A 283 0.75 -16.02 13.96
#